data_a7093dc56b356f9011fabb8369ad836c
#
_entry.id   a7093dc56b356f9011fabb8369ad836c
#
_cell.length_a   1.000
_cell.length_b   1.000
_cell.length_c   1.000
_cell.angle_alpha   90.00
_cell.angle_beta   90.00
_cell.angle_gamma   90.00
#
_symmetry.space_group_name_H-M   'P 1'
#
loop_
_entity.id
_entity.type
_entity.pdbx_description
1 polymer ?
#
loop_
_entity_poly.entity_id
_entity_poly.type
_entity_poly.pdbx_seq_one_letter_code
_entity_poly.pdbx_strand_id
1 'polypeptide(L)'
;LGVSEYSNIEQTLTRYFGSARFSVTDAMHIIAGFNAIDFERTGQNAGAVIDNSESEASPYVGATYAVTEDVNAYVSYSDVYQPQEQYDVNGQYLDPTKGKNFEAGFKAQWFDDRLLTTFAYFTAEQDNLAAYAGTNPETLQYYYKGVSVESDGFEIELAGQLTDDLRINASYTNIDVEDEQGNDANLWAPRDVV
;
A
#
# COMPACT_ATOMS: atom_id res chain seq x y z
N LEU A 1 30.75 11.46 -33.64
CA LEU A 1 30.83 10.67 -32.41
C LEU A 1 29.93 11.35 -31.39
N GLY A 2 28.75 10.79 -31.16
CA GLY A 2 27.78 11.34 -30.24
C GLY A 2 28.32 11.34 -28.81
N VAL A 3 28.14 12.43 -28.11
CA VAL A 3 28.33 12.52 -26.68
C VAL A 3 27.27 11.62 -26.06
N SER A 4 27.69 10.61 -25.31
CA SER A 4 26.74 9.84 -24.50
C SER A 4 26.16 10.80 -23.46
N GLU A 5 24.83 10.89 -23.41
CA GLU A 5 24.15 11.62 -22.35
C GLU A 5 24.58 11.05 -21.00
N TYR A 6 25.11 11.91 -20.15
CA TYR A 6 25.51 11.52 -18.81
C TYR A 6 24.34 11.80 -17.86
N SER A 7 23.89 10.77 -17.19
CA SER A 7 22.91 10.87 -16.11
C SER A 7 23.60 10.56 -14.79
N ASN A 8 23.49 11.45 -13.83
CA ASN A 8 23.95 11.26 -12.46
C ASN A 8 22.86 11.75 -11.52
N ILE A 9 22.16 10.82 -10.90
CA ILE A 9 21.06 11.09 -9.97
C ILE A 9 21.41 10.44 -8.65
N GLU A 10 21.41 11.24 -7.59
CA GLU A 10 21.51 10.79 -6.21
C GLU A 10 20.14 10.83 -5.56
N GLN A 11 19.78 9.75 -4.88
CA GLN A 11 18.52 9.65 -4.14
C GLN A 11 18.85 9.33 -2.68
N THR A 12 18.30 10.11 -1.78
CA THR A 12 18.42 9.91 -0.34
C THR A 12 17.03 9.74 0.26
N LEU A 13 16.82 8.66 0.99
CA LEU A 13 15.60 8.43 1.74
C LEU A 13 15.94 8.28 3.21
N THR A 14 15.42 9.21 4.01
CA THR A 14 15.50 9.15 5.47
C THR A 14 14.13 8.80 6.03
N ARG A 15 14.09 7.82 6.95
CA ARG A 15 12.83 7.33 7.52
C ARG A 15 12.89 7.37 9.03
N TYR A 16 11.84 7.93 9.63
CA TYR A 16 11.58 7.89 11.06
C TYR A 16 10.28 7.12 11.31
N PHE A 17 10.26 6.26 12.30
CA PHE A 17 9.05 5.55 12.67
C PHE A 17 8.95 5.35 14.17
N GLY A 18 7.74 5.22 14.65
CA GLY A 18 7.46 4.93 16.04
C GLY A 18 6.09 4.32 16.20
N SER A 19 5.92 3.45 17.20
CA SER A 19 4.64 2.87 17.55
C SER A 19 4.51 2.67 19.05
N ALA A 20 3.25 2.70 19.51
CA ALA A 20 2.89 2.39 20.89
C ALA A 20 1.67 1.47 20.92
N ARG A 21 1.67 0.52 21.85
CA ARG A 21 0.52 -0.34 22.16
C ARG A 21 0.01 0.00 23.55
N PHE A 22 -1.29 0.22 23.64
CA PHE A 22 -1.99 0.53 24.87
C PHE A 22 -2.97 -0.60 25.19
N SER A 23 -2.86 -1.19 26.36
CA SER A 23 -3.86 -2.11 26.90
C SER A 23 -4.91 -1.28 27.65
N VAL A 24 -6.08 -1.10 27.02
CA VAL A 24 -7.18 -0.32 27.59
C VAL A 24 -7.92 -1.14 28.64
N THR A 25 -8.10 -2.44 28.34
CA THR A 25 -8.57 -3.49 29.26
C THR A 25 -7.79 -4.76 28.98
N ASP A 26 -8.06 -5.84 29.73
CA ASP A 26 -7.47 -7.17 29.43
C ASP A 26 -7.91 -7.69 28.06
N ALA A 27 -9.10 -7.31 27.60
CA ALA A 27 -9.65 -7.75 26.31
C ALA A 27 -9.40 -6.77 25.17
N MET A 28 -9.06 -5.48 25.44
CA MET A 28 -8.96 -4.44 24.43
C MET A 28 -7.57 -3.82 24.37
N HIS A 29 -6.99 -3.82 23.17
CA HIS A 29 -5.72 -3.16 22.89
C HIS A 29 -5.85 -2.18 21.73
N ILE A 30 -5.15 -1.05 21.83
CA ILE A 30 -5.02 -0.05 20.76
C ILE A 30 -3.54 0.02 20.38
N ILE A 31 -3.26 0.07 19.10
CA ILE A 31 -1.94 0.31 18.53
C ILE A 31 -2.04 1.60 17.72
N ALA A 32 -1.11 2.52 17.94
CA ALA A 32 -0.99 3.72 17.13
C ALA A 32 0.48 3.98 16.82
N GLY A 33 0.73 4.52 15.66
CA GLY A 33 2.08 4.84 15.24
C GLY A 33 2.12 5.70 14.00
N PHE A 34 3.33 5.97 13.55
CA PHE A 34 3.58 6.75 12.33
C PHE A 34 4.86 6.28 11.64
N ASN A 35 4.92 6.57 10.35
CA ASN A 35 6.11 6.47 9.53
C ASN A 35 6.29 7.82 8.82
N ALA A 36 7.39 8.51 9.07
CA ALA A 36 7.74 9.76 8.42
C ALA A 36 8.91 9.53 7.47
N ILE A 37 8.81 10.08 6.27
CA ILE A 37 9.79 9.91 5.20
C ILE A 37 10.21 11.29 4.72
N ASP A 38 11.53 11.51 4.64
CA ASP A 38 12.15 12.59 3.89
C ASP A 38 12.85 11.96 2.69
N PHE A 39 12.43 12.34 1.50
CA PHE A 39 12.99 11.85 0.25
C PHE A 39 13.56 13.02 -0.55
N GLU A 40 14.83 12.90 -0.92
CA GLU A 40 15.54 13.89 -1.74
C GLU A 40 16.07 13.20 -3.00
N ARG A 41 15.95 13.90 -4.12
CA ARG A 41 16.49 13.47 -5.40
C ARG A 41 17.18 14.65 -6.06
N THR A 42 18.49 14.56 -6.24
CA THR A 42 19.31 15.61 -6.80
C THR A 42 20.20 15.08 -7.91
N GLY A 43 20.59 15.95 -8.85
CA GLY A 43 21.52 15.55 -9.90
C GLY A 43 21.24 16.16 -11.25
N GLN A 44 21.61 15.45 -12.30
CA GLN A 44 21.40 15.84 -13.69
C GLN A 44 20.99 14.63 -14.52
N ASN A 45 20.07 14.84 -15.43
CA ASN A 45 19.67 13.87 -16.44
C ASN A 45 19.59 14.56 -17.80
N ALA A 46 20.40 14.11 -18.76
CA ALA A 46 20.44 14.68 -20.11
C ALA A 46 20.58 16.23 -20.13
N GLY A 47 21.33 16.81 -19.17
CA GLY A 47 21.54 18.25 -19.04
C GLY A 47 20.44 18.98 -18.26
N ALA A 48 19.34 18.35 -17.91
CA ALA A 48 18.34 18.90 -16.99
C ALA A 48 18.78 18.72 -15.53
N VAL A 49 18.68 19.78 -14.73
CA VAL A 49 18.94 19.72 -13.30
C VAL A 49 17.72 19.11 -12.61
N ILE A 50 17.98 18.14 -11.75
CA ILE A 50 16.99 17.50 -10.88
C ILE A 50 17.24 18.00 -9.47
N ASP A 51 16.23 18.58 -8.86
CA ASP A 51 16.22 19.02 -7.46
C ASP A 51 14.77 18.87 -6.95
N ASN A 52 14.50 17.70 -6.37
CA ASN A 52 13.18 17.37 -5.84
C ASN A 52 13.33 16.86 -4.41
N SER A 53 12.55 17.40 -3.50
CA SER A 53 12.48 16.97 -2.12
C SER A 53 11.02 16.83 -1.68
N GLU A 54 10.72 15.76 -0.98
CA GLU A 54 9.39 15.42 -0.51
C GLU A 54 9.46 14.95 0.93
N SER A 55 8.50 15.35 1.73
CA SER A 55 8.44 15.00 3.16
C SER A 55 7.00 14.66 3.50
N GLU A 56 6.76 13.49 4.05
CA GLU A 56 5.41 13.03 4.39
C GLU A 56 5.40 12.18 5.65
N ALA A 57 4.31 12.25 6.39
CA ALA A 57 4.05 11.41 7.57
C ALA A 57 2.80 10.59 7.36
N SER A 58 2.92 9.27 7.46
CA SER A 58 1.86 8.29 7.30
C SER A 58 1.51 7.70 8.66
N PRO A 59 0.44 8.19 9.32
CA PRO A 59 -0.03 7.63 10.57
C PRO A 59 -0.76 6.31 10.34
N TYR A 60 -0.83 5.51 11.40
CA TYR A 60 -1.69 4.35 11.47
C TYR A 60 -2.25 4.16 12.87
N VAL A 61 -3.43 3.58 12.95
CA VAL A 61 -4.08 3.22 14.20
C VAL A 61 -4.85 1.92 14.02
N GLY A 62 -4.85 1.07 15.03
CA GLY A 62 -5.65 -0.15 15.06
C GLY A 62 -6.15 -0.44 16.46
N ALA A 63 -7.22 -1.20 16.54
CA ALA A 63 -7.75 -1.72 17.78
C ALA A 63 -8.03 -3.22 17.63
N THR A 64 -7.78 -3.97 18.69
CA THR A 64 -8.15 -5.38 18.81
C THR A 64 -9.01 -5.57 20.05
N TYR A 65 -9.99 -6.46 19.93
CA TYR A 65 -10.88 -6.83 21.02
C TYR A 65 -11.06 -8.36 21.08
N ALA A 66 -10.70 -8.94 22.20
CA ALA A 66 -10.94 -10.37 22.47
C ALA A 66 -12.45 -10.58 22.70
N VAL A 67 -13.13 -11.14 21.70
CA VAL A 67 -14.56 -11.47 21.75
C VAL A 67 -14.78 -12.72 22.62
N THR A 68 -13.87 -13.68 22.46
CA THR A 68 -13.72 -14.88 23.30
C THR A 68 -12.24 -15.14 23.55
N GLU A 69 -11.89 -16.22 24.25
CA GLU A 69 -10.49 -16.63 24.43
C GLU A 69 -9.81 -16.94 23.07
N ASP A 70 -10.57 -17.48 22.11
CA ASP A 70 -10.07 -17.94 20.82
C ASP A 70 -10.38 -16.99 19.65
N VAL A 71 -11.22 -15.96 19.84
CA VAL A 71 -11.67 -15.07 18.75
C VAL A 71 -11.38 -13.63 19.08
N ASN A 72 -10.64 -12.97 18.18
CA ASN A 72 -10.34 -11.55 18.25
C ASN A 72 -11.00 -10.82 17.07
N ALA A 73 -11.73 -9.76 17.34
CA ALA A 73 -12.13 -8.75 16.36
C ALA A 73 -11.04 -7.69 16.26
N TYR A 74 -10.86 -7.10 15.08
CA TYR A 74 -9.94 -5.99 14.90
C TYR A 74 -10.45 -4.98 13.87
N VAL A 75 -9.92 -3.79 13.98
CA VAL A 75 -10.08 -2.70 13.01
C VAL A 75 -8.76 -1.96 12.89
N SER A 76 -8.41 -1.53 11.69
CA SER A 76 -7.21 -0.74 11.45
C SER A 76 -7.42 0.31 10.38
N TYR A 77 -6.66 1.39 10.48
CA TYR A 77 -6.52 2.44 9.49
C TYR A 77 -5.04 2.76 9.32
N SER A 78 -4.60 2.97 8.09
CA SER A 78 -3.24 3.40 7.79
C SER A 78 -3.19 4.29 6.56
N ASP A 79 -2.33 5.32 6.61
CA ASP A 79 -1.91 6.07 5.45
C ASP A 79 -0.68 5.43 4.80
N VAL A 80 -0.61 5.52 3.48
CA VAL A 80 0.49 5.02 2.66
C VAL A 80 1.04 6.17 1.83
N TYR A 81 2.36 6.21 1.68
CA TYR A 81 3.06 7.18 0.88
C TYR A 81 4.20 6.50 0.12
N GLN A 82 4.31 6.81 -1.18
CA GLN A 82 5.36 6.28 -2.05
C GLN A 82 5.79 7.32 -3.08
N PRO A 83 7.08 7.78 -3.06
CA PRO A 83 7.65 8.60 -4.11
C PRO A 83 7.58 7.90 -5.47
N GLN A 84 7.39 8.69 -6.54
CA GLN A 84 7.30 8.17 -7.89
C GLN A 84 8.49 8.60 -8.75
N GLU A 85 8.78 7.81 -9.79
CA GLU A 85 9.87 8.05 -10.73
C GLU A 85 9.37 8.43 -12.13
N GLN A 86 8.06 8.46 -12.31
CA GLN A 86 7.40 8.79 -13.57
C GLN A 86 7.35 10.30 -13.78
N TYR A 87 7.40 10.70 -15.05
CA TYR A 87 7.37 12.10 -15.47
C TYR A 87 6.04 12.45 -16.14
N ASP A 88 5.60 13.69 -15.95
CA ASP A 88 4.50 14.28 -16.69
C ASP A 88 4.93 14.70 -18.12
N VAL A 89 4.01 15.27 -18.88
CA VAL A 89 4.26 15.76 -20.26
C VAL A 89 5.32 16.87 -20.32
N ASN A 90 5.57 17.58 -19.23
CA ASN A 90 6.55 18.68 -19.13
C ASN A 90 7.92 18.17 -18.65
N GLY A 91 8.06 16.88 -18.38
CA GLY A 91 9.29 16.27 -17.85
C GLY A 91 9.50 16.49 -16.35
N GLN A 92 8.44 16.84 -15.61
CA GLN A 92 8.47 16.94 -14.15
C GLN A 92 8.05 15.61 -13.53
N TYR A 93 8.65 15.25 -12.40
CA TYR A 93 8.21 14.09 -11.64
C TYR A 93 6.75 14.24 -11.21
N LEU A 94 6.01 13.15 -11.28
CA LEU A 94 4.66 13.11 -10.69
C LEU A 94 4.76 13.27 -9.17
N ASP A 95 3.72 13.87 -8.60
CA ASP A 95 3.55 13.89 -7.15
C ASP A 95 3.51 12.46 -6.61
N PRO A 96 3.92 12.23 -5.35
CA PRO A 96 3.91 10.90 -4.74
C PRO A 96 2.54 10.24 -4.76
N THR A 97 2.53 8.93 -4.88
CA THR A 97 1.32 8.16 -4.61
C THR A 97 1.00 8.22 -3.12
N LYS A 98 -0.23 8.61 -2.80
CA LYS A 98 -0.78 8.59 -1.44
C LYS A 98 -1.94 7.60 -1.39
N GLY A 99 -2.10 6.94 -0.26
CA GLY A 99 -3.19 6.00 -0.08
C GLY A 99 -3.70 5.98 1.35
N LYS A 100 -4.92 5.51 1.50
CA LYS A 100 -5.56 5.22 2.78
C LYS A 100 -6.08 3.81 2.73
N ASN A 101 -5.87 3.08 3.80
CA ASN A 101 -6.38 1.73 3.94
C ASN A 101 -7.18 1.61 5.24
N PHE A 102 -8.37 1.06 5.13
CA PHE A 102 -9.20 0.67 6.26
C PHE A 102 -9.45 -0.83 6.19
N GLU A 103 -9.31 -1.52 7.31
CA GLU A 103 -9.55 -2.95 7.41
C GLU A 103 -10.28 -3.28 8.71
N ALA A 104 -11.25 -4.19 8.64
CA ALA A 104 -11.94 -4.74 9.80
C ALA A 104 -12.13 -6.24 9.62
N GLY A 105 -11.96 -7.00 10.70
CA GLY A 105 -12.04 -8.45 10.57
C GLY A 105 -12.04 -9.19 11.89
N PHE A 106 -11.93 -10.51 11.76
CA PHE A 106 -11.85 -11.45 12.86
C PHE A 106 -10.70 -12.43 12.63
N LYS A 107 -10.01 -12.76 13.72
CA LYS A 107 -9.01 -13.82 13.78
C LYS A 107 -9.44 -14.83 14.81
N ALA A 108 -9.54 -16.09 14.41
CA ALA A 108 -9.95 -17.17 15.30
C ALA A 108 -8.89 -18.28 15.31
N GLN A 109 -8.62 -18.78 16.51
CA GLN A 109 -7.71 -19.88 16.77
C GLN A 109 -8.52 -21.13 17.13
N TRP A 110 -8.16 -22.29 16.56
CA TRP A 110 -8.87 -23.55 16.71
C TRP A 110 -7.91 -24.67 17.09
N PHE A 111 -8.41 -25.69 17.77
CA PHE A 111 -7.65 -26.91 18.08
C PHE A 111 -6.39 -26.64 18.91
N ASP A 112 -6.52 -25.90 20.02
CA ASP A 112 -5.39 -25.48 20.86
C ASP A 112 -4.32 -24.72 20.07
N ASP A 113 -4.74 -23.64 19.37
CA ASP A 113 -3.91 -22.72 18.57
C ASP A 113 -3.24 -23.34 17.34
N ARG A 114 -3.65 -24.54 16.94
CA ARG A 114 -3.03 -25.26 15.81
C ARG A 114 -3.49 -24.74 14.44
N LEU A 115 -4.71 -24.19 14.35
CA LEU A 115 -5.28 -23.66 13.12
C LEU A 115 -5.74 -22.22 13.35
N LEU A 116 -5.24 -21.30 12.53
CA LEU A 116 -5.68 -19.90 12.46
C LEU A 116 -6.63 -19.71 11.28
N THR A 117 -7.74 -19.01 11.52
CA THR A 117 -8.64 -18.51 10.48
C THR A 117 -8.69 -17.00 10.58
N THR A 118 -8.53 -16.32 9.46
CA THR A 118 -8.72 -14.87 9.33
C THR A 118 -9.87 -14.59 8.37
N PHE A 119 -10.73 -13.65 8.70
CA PHE A 119 -11.66 -12.99 7.81
C PHE A 119 -11.43 -11.49 7.90
N ALA A 120 -11.22 -10.84 6.77
CA ALA A 120 -11.04 -9.41 6.66
C ALA A 120 -11.96 -8.81 5.59
N TYR A 121 -12.51 -7.65 5.86
CA TYR A 121 -13.06 -6.72 4.86
C TYR A 121 -12.17 -5.49 4.82
N PHE A 122 -11.80 -5.03 3.65
CA PHE A 122 -10.91 -3.89 3.48
C PHE A 122 -11.44 -2.92 2.42
N THR A 123 -11.07 -1.66 2.58
CA THR A 123 -11.19 -0.62 1.55
C THR A 123 -9.87 0.12 1.45
N ALA A 124 -9.46 0.46 0.23
CA ALA A 124 -8.26 1.25 0.01
C ALA A 124 -8.50 2.29 -1.08
N GLU A 125 -8.04 3.51 -0.81
CA GLU A 125 -7.99 4.61 -1.77
C GLU A 125 -6.53 4.83 -2.16
N GLN A 126 -6.26 5.08 -3.44
CA GLN A 126 -4.92 5.38 -3.93
C GLN A 126 -4.98 6.57 -4.89
N ASP A 127 -4.30 7.66 -4.52
CA ASP A 127 -4.22 8.89 -5.30
C ASP A 127 -2.87 9.01 -6.00
N ASN A 128 -2.86 9.69 -7.14
CA ASN A 128 -1.67 9.93 -7.96
C ASN A 128 -0.95 8.67 -8.45
N LEU A 129 -1.66 7.57 -8.67
CA LEU A 129 -1.07 6.38 -9.29
C LEU A 129 -0.67 6.70 -10.73
N ALA A 130 0.59 6.45 -11.10
CA ALA A 130 1.09 6.77 -12.43
C ALA A 130 0.41 5.92 -13.51
N ALA A 131 -0.40 6.54 -14.34
CA ALA A 131 -1.00 5.93 -15.52
C ALA A 131 -0.34 6.47 -16.80
N TYR A 132 -0.02 5.58 -17.74
CA TYR A 132 0.50 5.99 -19.04
C TYR A 132 -0.48 6.93 -19.74
N ALA A 133 0.02 8.13 -20.15
CA ALA A 133 -0.78 9.16 -20.78
C ALA A 133 -0.39 9.43 -22.24
N GLY A 134 0.80 8.98 -22.67
CA GLY A 134 1.22 9.13 -24.04
C GLY A 134 2.74 9.15 -24.24
N THR A 135 3.13 9.49 -25.46
CA THR A 135 4.52 9.70 -25.84
C THR A 135 4.69 11.14 -26.31
N ASN A 136 5.64 11.87 -25.71
CA ASN A 136 5.96 13.24 -26.11
C ASN A 136 6.53 13.22 -27.54
N PRO A 137 5.92 13.92 -28.52
CA PRO A 137 6.33 13.86 -29.92
C PRO A 137 7.70 14.50 -30.18
N GLU A 138 8.18 15.38 -29.30
CA GLU A 138 9.45 16.09 -29.44
C GLU A 138 10.61 15.28 -28.85
N THR A 139 10.41 14.65 -27.70
CA THR A 139 11.45 13.90 -26.96
C THR A 139 11.39 12.40 -27.19
N LEU A 140 10.28 11.88 -27.73
CA LEU A 140 9.95 10.46 -27.86
C LEU A 140 9.92 9.70 -26.54
N GLN A 141 9.82 10.39 -25.41
CA GLN A 141 9.72 9.81 -24.09
C GLN A 141 8.27 9.55 -23.70
N TYR A 142 8.04 8.49 -22.95
CA TYR A 142 6.74 8.24 -22.34
C TYR A 142 6.48 9.25 -21.23
N TYR A 143 5.25 9.70 -21.14
CA TYR A 143 4.80 10.52 -20.03
C TYR A 143 3.54 9.93 -19.39
N TYR A 144 3.36 10.28 -18.13
CA TYR A 144 2.34 9.71 -17.27
C TYR A 144 1.48 10.82 -16.67
N LYS A 145 0.35 10.46 -16.14
CA LYS A 145 -0.52 11.32 -15.32
C LYS A 145 -0.89 10.57 -14.04
N GLY A 146 -1.12 11.31 -12.98
CA GLY A 146 -1.72 10.76 -11.77
C GLY A 146 -3.19 10.41 -12.02
N VAL A 147 -3.61 9.26 -11.54
CA VAL A 147 -5.01 8.82 -11.48
C VAL A 147 -5.29 8.32 -10.08
N SER A 148 -6.54 8.39 -9.65
CA SER A 148 -6.98 7.82 -8.38
C SER A 148 -7.80 6.55 -8.63
N VAL A 149 -7.65 5.59 -7.74
CA VAL A 149 -8.42 4.36 -7.74
C VAL A 149 -8.90 4.07 -6.34
N GLU A 150 -10.09 3.49 -6.24
CA GLU A 150 -10.65 2.95 -5.02
C GLU A 150 -10.76 1.45 -5.15
N SER A 151 -10.53 0.73 -4.08
CA SER A 151 -10.72 -0.71 -4.04
C SER A 151 -11.39 -1.12 -2.74
N ASP A 152 -12.26 -2.12 -2.83
CA ASP A 152 -12.80 -2.80 -1.67
C ASP A 152 -12.86 -4.31 -1.92
N GLY A 153 -12.92 -5.05 -0.83
CA GLY A 153 -12.90 -6.49 -0.94
C GLY A 153 -12.93 -7.21 0.39
N PHE A 154 -12.89 -8.52 0.30
CA PHE A 154 -12.75 -9.35 1.48
C PHE A 154 -11.74 -10.47 1.25
N GLU A 155 -11.17 -10.93 2.35
CA GLU A 155 -10.19 -12.00 2.38
C GLU A 155 -10.55 -13.04 3.44
N ILE A 156 -10.33 -14.30 3.12
CA ILE A 156 -10.44 -15.43 4.03
C ILE A 156 -9.15 -16.22 3.98
N GLU A 157 -8.54 -16.45 5.12
CA GLU A 157 -7.33 -17.25 5.23
C GLU A 157 -7.54 -18.42 6.21
N LEU A 158 -6.90 -19.53 5.90
CA LEU A 158 -6.77 -20.72 6.74
C LEU A 158 -5.31 -21.13 6.78
N ALA A 159 -4.69 -21.12 7.95
CA ALA A 159 -3.28 -21.48 8.08
C ALA A 159 -3.04 -22.32 9.34
N GLY A 160 -2.47 -23.49 9.20
CA GLY A 160 -2.12 -24.33 10.35
C GLY A 160 -2.35 -25.81 10.17
N GLN A 161 -2.51 -26.50 11.28
CA GLN A 161 -2.64 -27.95 11.35
C GLN A 161 -4.10 -28.34 11.61
N LEU A 162 -4.73 -28.94 10.59
CA LEU A 162 -6.13 -29.37 10.67
C LEU A 162 -6.28 -30.72 11.41
N THR A 163 -5.33 -31.63 11.20
CA THR A 163 -5.19 -32.88 11.92
C THR A 163 -3.73 -33.14 12.28
N ASP A 164 -3.42 -34.18 13.02
CA ASP A 164 -2.02 -34.50 13.39
C ASP A 164 -1.13 -34.72 12.15
N ASP A 165 -1.70 -35.21 11.06
CA ASP A 165 -0.99 -35.51 9.81
C ASP A 165 -1.27 -34.53 8.66
N LEU A 166 -2.19 -33.58 8.83
CA LEU A 166 -2.59 -32.65 7.76
C LEU A 166 -2.39 -31.19 8.15
N ARG A 167 -1.50 -30.52 7.42
CA ARG A 167 -1.34 -29.07 7.46
C ARG A 167 -1.99 -28.43 6.23
N ILE A 168 -2.71 -27.34 6.45
CA ILE A 168 -3.36 -26.55 5.41
C ILE A 168 -2.82 -25.13 5.41
N ASN A 169 -2.67 -24.55 4.21
CA ASN A 169 -2.47 -23.14 4.00
C ASN A 169 -3.29 -22.79 2.75
N ALA A 170 -4.35 -22.03 2.93
CA ALA A 170 -5.28 -21.64 1.87
C ALA A 170 -5.76 -20.22 2.10
N SER A 171 -5.91 -19.46 1.01
CA SER A 171 -6.50 -18.14 1.04
C SER A 171 -7.46 -17.95 -0.12
N TYR A 172 -8.43 -17.08 0.09
CA TYR A 172 -9.30 -16.55 -0.97
C TYR A 172 -9.46 -15.05 -0.76
N THR A 173 -9.21 -14.30 -1.81
CA THR A 173 -9.40 -12.84 -1.83
C THR A 173 -10.32 -12.49 -2.98
N ASN A 174 -11.33 -11.67 -2.70
CA ASN A 174 -12.14 -10.99 -3.70
C ASN A 174 -11.88 -9.49 -3.57
N ILE A 175 -11.58 -8.84 -4.69
CA ILE A 175 -11.30 -7.40 -4.75
C ILE A 175 -11.98 -6.77 -5.96
N ASP A 176 -12.68 -5.68 -5.75
CA ASP A 176 -13.20 -4.80 -6.78
C ASP A 176 -12.37 -3.50 -6.80
N VAL A 177 -12.00 -3.04 -7.98
CA VAL A 177 -11.22 -1.81 -8.17
C VAL A 177 -11.97 -0.92 -9.14
N GLU A 178 -12.20 0.33 -8.74
CA GLU A 178 -12.89 1.33 -9.54
C GLU A 178 -12.00 2.57 -9.77
N ASP A 179 -12.16 3.22 -10.92
CA ASP A 179 -11.57 4.52 -11.20
C ASP A 179 -12.40 5.66 -10.58
N GLU A 180 -11.92 6.91 -10.67
CA GLU A 180 -12.61 8.11 -10.16
C GLU A 180 -14.03 8.29 -10.73
N GLN A 181 -14.36 7.66 -11.83
CA GLN A 181 -15.67 7.72 -12.49
C GLN A 181 -16.58 6.54 -12.10
N GLY A 182 -16.10 5.62 -11.26
CA GLY A 182 -16.80 4.41 -10.87
C GLY A 182 -16.81 3.33 -11.97
N ASN A 183 -15.85 3.36 -12.89
CA ASN A 183 -15.70 2.30 -13.87
C ASN A 183 -14.74 1.23 -13.34
N ASP A 184 -15.00 -0.01 -13.75
CA ASP A 184 -14.14 -1.15 -13.44
C ASP A 184 -12.68 -0.90 -13.88
N ALA A 185 -11.78 -0.92 -12.91
CA ALA A 185 -10.34 -0.73 -13.08
C ALA A 185 -9.52 -1.99 -12.73
N ASN A 186 -10.15 -3.17 -12.64
CA ASN A 186 -9.49 -4.46 -12.37
C ASN A 186 -8.55 -4.95 -13.50
N LEU A 187 -8.04 -4.05 -14.32
CA LEU A 187 -7.18 -4.38 -15.48
C LEU A 187 -5.88 -5.09 -15.08
N TRP A 188 -5.41 -4.89 -13.86
CA TRP A 188 -4.10 -5.35 -13.36
C TRP A 188 -4.21 -6.32 -12.18
N ALA A 189 -5.38 -6.43 -11.57
CA ALA A 189 -5.64 -7.33 -10.45
C ALA A 189 -6.85 -8.22 -10.78
N PRO A 190 -6.72 -9.55 -10.74
CA PRO A 190 -7.87 -10.42 -10.86
C PRO A 190 -8.84 -10.15 -9.69
N ARG A 191 -10.16 -10.17 -9.97
CA ARG A 191 -11.16 -9.99 -8.91
C ARG A 191 -11.12 -11.09 -7.85
N ASP A 192 -10.79 -12.30 -8.27
CA ASP A 192 -10.75 -13.47 -7.42
C ASP A 192 -9.36 -14.10 -7.46
N VAL A 193 -8.78 -14.32 -6.29
CA VAL A 193 -7.47 -14.98 -6.09
C VAL A 193 -7.65 -16.12 -5.10
N VAL A 194 -7.11 -17.29 -5.43
CA VAL A 194 -7.14 -18.51 -4.60
C VAL A 194 -5.72 -19.01 -4.37
#